data_41fadac1e04e84c91d55e83bdaa2e66e
#
_entry.id   41fadac1e04e84c91d55e83bdaa2e66e
#
_cell.length_a   1.000
_cell.length_b   1.000
_cell.length_c   1.000
_cell.angle_alpha   90.00
_cell.angle_beta   90.00
_cell.angle_gamma   90.00
#
_symmetry.space_group_name_H-M   'P 1'
#
loop_
_entity.id
_entity.type
_entity.pdbx_description
1 polymer ?
#
loop_
_entity_poly.entity_id
_entity_poly.type
_entity_poly.pdbx_seq_one_letter_code
_entity_poly.pdbx_strand_id
1 'polypeptide(L)'
;MDVTADSIDLYLRERLRQHIRIKAKLGYKQHGAIKATTIHQEFRVLRRTLNVAVRKKLLAANPCSGVEFPVAVKGLFRPHYVAWSEQQRIEAHGPQHLRNIVRIITETGLRIYEELTPMRKNQVDLQNAFVWIPDSKTPNGIAEVPLTSLAIEASKSQMAISGEGPFLYPINRNPSGHQTALKTVWKKTLRRAKVPYFRIYDLRSTYATRLSAGGVADEWVTQMLRQSDAQVFKKYSQMKLQMKREALEKLNRRANEMAPVAADVLAAPLCTVTVQ
;
A
#
# COMPACT_ATOMS: atom_id res chain seq x y z
N MET A 1 -4.69 11.55 41.89
CA MET A 1 -4.46 12.58 40.85
C MET A 1 -5.51 12.35 39.78
N ASP A 2 -6.42 13.30 39.62
CA ASP A 2 -7.54 13.10 38.69
C ASP A 2 -7.11 13.43 37.26
N VAL A 3 -7.59 12.64 36.33
CA VAL A 3 -7.34 12.85 34.89
C VAL A 3 -8.36 13.87 34.38
N THR A 4 -7.91 15.10 34.21
CA THR A 4 -8.72 16.23 33.73
C THR A 4 -8.31 16.65 32.31
N ALA A 5 -9.12 17.46 31.64
CA ALA A 5 -8.78 18.02 30.32
C ALA A 5 -7.46 18.81 30.38
N ASP A 6 -7.25 19.63 31.45
CA ASP A 6 -6.03 20.42 31.61
C ASP A 6 -4.79 19.55 31.81
N SER A 7 -4.90 18.46 32.62
CA SER A 7 -3.79 17.53 32.81
C SER A 7 -3.41 16.79 31.52
N ILE A 8 -4.39 16.53 30.65
CA ILE A 8 -4.15 15.90 29.34
C ILE A 8 -3.48 16.90 28.39
N ASP A 9 -3.94 18.15 28.32
CA ASP A 9 -3.30 19.20 27.49
C ASP A 9 -1.86 19.44 27.92
N LEU A 10 -1.61 19.56 29.22
CA LEU A 10 -0.27 19.70 29.77
C LEU A 10 0.63 18.52 29.37
N TYR A 11 0.13 17.27 29.55
CA TYR A 11 0.85 16.07 29.12
C TYR A 11 1.23 16.11 27.64
N LEU A 12 0.30 16.51 26.76
CA LEU A 12 0.56 16.55 25.31
C LEU A 12 1.64 17.59 24.96
N ARG A 13 1.60 18.77 25.60
CA ARG A 13 2.60 19.83 25.41
C ARG A 13 3.98 19.42 25.90
N GLU A 14 4.06 18.83 27.07
CA GLU A 14 5.33 18.31 27.63
C GLU A 14 5.88 17.17 26.79
N ARG A 15 5.01 16.25 26.35
CA ARG A 15 5.41 15.10 25.52
C ARG A 15 5.99 15.54 24.18
N LEU A 16 5.47 16.63 23.58
CA LEU A 16 5.98 17.21 22.35
C LEU A 16 7.39 17.79 22.48
N ARG A 17 7.81 18.16 23.70
CA ARG A 17 9.16 18.66 24.00
C ARG A 17 10.17 17.55 24.27
N GLN A 18 9.69 16.33 24.49
CA GLN A 18 10.56 15.21 24.87
C GLN A 18 11.33 14.63 23.67
N HIS A 19 12.50 14.08 23.98
CA HIS A 19 13.35 13.37 23.04
C HIS A 19 13.26 11.86 23.24
N ILE A 20 13.48 11.11 22.16
CA ILE A 20 13.54 9.66 22.21
C ILE A 20 14.78 9.26 23.00
N ARG A 21 14.61 8.44 24.05
CA ARG A 21 15.70 7.85 24.83
C ARG A 21 15.93 6.41 24.38
N ILE A 22 17.12 6.09 23.92
CA ILE A 22 17.51 4.73 23.52
C ILE A 22 18.52 4.22 24.55
N LYS A 23 18.25 3.01 25.09
CA LYS A 23 19.18 2.32 26.00
C LYS A 23 20.47 2.02 25.25
N ALA A 24 21.61 2.48 25.77
CA ALA A 24 22.95 2.22 25.27
C ALA A 24 23.71 1.34 26.30
N LYS A 25 24.92 0.90 25.96
CA LYS A 25 25.75 0.09 26.87
C LYS A 25 26.05 0.81 28.20
N LEU A 26 26.15 2.13 28.18
CA LEU A 26 26.37 3.01 29.32
C LEU A 26 25.22 4.05 29.36
N GLY A 27 24.10 3.71 30.03
CA GLY A 27 22.99 4.63 30.24
C GLY A 27 22.05 4.77 29.03
N TYR A 28 21.55 6.01 28.80
CA TYR A 28 20.61 6.33 27.73
C TYR A 28 21.22 7.37 26.77
N LYS A 29 21.10 7.10 25.47
CA LYS A 29 21.43 8.07 24.43
C LYS A 29 20.16 8.81 24.00
N GLN A 30 20.20 10.14 23.98
CA GLN A 30 19.13 10.94 23.42
C GLN A 30 19.17 10.84 21.88
N HIS A 31 18.02 10.63 21.28
CA HIS A 31 17.79 10.68 19.84
C HIS A 31 16.87 11.87 19.54
N GLY A 32 16.61 12.19 18.29
CA GLY A 32 15.77 13.34 17.93
C GLY A 32 14.43 13.43 18.67
N ALA A 33 13.73 14.55 18.57
CA ALA A 33 12.43 14.78 19.20
C ALA A 33 11.40 13.72 18.80
N ILE A 34 10.46 13.42 19.71
CA ILE A 34 9.35 12.50 19.43
C ILE A 34 8.45 13.15 18.38
N LYS A 35 8.11 12.41 17.35
CA LYS A 35 7.25 12.93 16.28
C LYS A 35 5.84 13.21 16.78
N ALA A 36 5.25 14.33 16.39
CA ALA A 36 3.87 14.69 16.72
C ALA A 36 2.86 13.59 16.34
N THR A 37 3.10 12.85 15.23
CA THR A 37 2.29 11.69 14.84
C THR A 37 2.29 10.56 15.87
N THR A 38 3.41 10.33 16.57
CA THR A 38 3.50 9.32 17.63
C THR A 38 2.68 9.75 18.85
N ILE A 39 2.83 11.00 19.28
CA ILE A 39 2.09 11.54 20.41
C ILE A 39 0.59 11.59 20.11
N HIS A 40 0.22 11.94 18.90
CA HIS A 40 -1.17 11.89 18.47
C HIS A 40 -1.77 10.48 18.54
N GLN A 41 -0.97 9.45 18.24
CA GLN A 41 -1.43 8.06 18.45
C GLN A 41 -1.58 7.72 19.95
N GLU A 42 -0.66 8.15 20.79
CA GLU A 42 -0.77 8.02 22.25
C GLU A 42 -2.09 8.67 22.75
N PHE A 43 -2.39 9.87 22.30
CA PHE A 43 -3.63 10.59 22.63
C PHE A 43 -4.89 9.87 22.12
N ARG A 44 -4.85 9.32 20.91
CA ARG A 44 -5.98 8.52 20.38
C ARG A 44 -6.24 7.28 21.20
N VAL A 45 -5.21 6.59 21.66
CA VAL A 45 -5.34 5.42 22.55
C VAL A 45 -5.96 5.83 23.86
N LEU A 46 -5.47 6.89 24.51
CA LEU A 46 -6.03 7.44 25.75
C LEU A 46 -7.52 7.77 25.58
N ARG A 47 -7.85 8.57 24.55
CA ARG A 47 -9.25 8.94 24.22
C ARG A 47 -10.15 7.72 24.06
N ARG A 48 -9.67 6.69 23.35
CA ARG A 48 -10.44 5.45 23.16
C ARG A 48 -10.63 4.69 24.47
N THR A 49 -9.60 4.58 25.29
CA THR A 49 -9.66 3.91 26.60
C THR A 49 -10.69 4.59 27.52
N LEU A 50 -10.67 5.92 27.60
CA LEU A 50 -11.62 6.67 28.39
C LEU A 50 -13.05 6.60 27.82
N ASN A 51 -13.23 6.55 26.52
CA ASN A 51 -14.54 6.25 25.90
C ASN A 51 -15.07 4.87 26.29
N VAL A 52 -14.20 3.87 26.45
CA VAL A 52 -14.61 2.53 26.98
C VAL A 52 -15.04 2.64 28.44
N ALA A 53 -14.32 3.41 29.26
CA ALA A 53 -14.69 3.64 30.65
C ALA A 53 -16.06 4.33 30.79
N VAL A 54 -16.34 5.32 29.96
CA VAL A 54 -17.68 5.97 29.93
C VAL A 54 -18.77 4.97 29.52
N ARG A 55 -18.54 4.15 28.48
CA ARG A 55 -19.50 3.10 28.07
C ARG A 55 -19.76 2.07 29.15
N LYS A 56 -18.73 1.76 29.95
CA LYS A 56 -18.84 0.85 31.11
C LYS A 56 -19.39 1.55 32.36
N LYS A 57 -19.82 2.82 32.26
CA LYS A 57 -20.33 3.64 33.38
C LYS A 57 -19.32 3.82 34.54
N LEU A 58 -18.01 3.70 34.25
CA LEU A 58 -16.93 3.97 35.20
C LEU A 58 -16.60 5.47 35.27
N LEU A 59 -16.94 6.22 34.23
CA LEU A 59 -16.79 7.69 34.12
C LEU A 59 -18.10 8.28 33.59
N ALA A 60 -18.46 9.45 34.09
CA ALA A 60 -19.61 10.20 33.59
C ALA A 60 -19.36 10.79 32.20
N ALA A 61 -18.15 11.31 31.96
CA ALA A 61 -17.76 11.93 30.69
C ALA A 61 -16.27 11.62 30.39
N ASN A 62 -15.91 11.70 29.10
CA ASN A 62 -14.52 11.54 28.71
C ASN A 62 -13.76 12.89 28.78
N PRO A 63 -12.76 13.02 29.67
CA PRO A 63 -12.01 14.26 29.78
C PRO A 63 -11.20 14.63 28.52
N CYS A 64 -11.01 13.71 27.56
CA CYS A 64 -10.40 14.04 26.27
C CYS A 64 -11.35 14.71 25.28
N SER A 65 -12.66 14.84 25.57
CA SER A 65 -13.65 15.31 24.57
C SER A 65 -13.43 16.79 24.19
N GLY A 66 -12.98 17.64 25.12
CA GLY A 66 -12.68 19.04 24.88
C GLY A 66 -11.20 19.35 24.58
N VAL A 67 -10.34 18.34 24.51
CA VAL A 67 -8.90 18.56 24.29
C VAL A 67 -8.58 18.49 22.80
N GLU A 68 -8.03 19.59 22.26
CA GLU A 68 -7.46 19.65 20.93
C GLU A 68 -5.99 19.25 20.94
N PHE A 69 -5.52 18.60 19.88
CA PHE A 69 -4.11 18.27 19.78
C PHE A 69 -3.29 19.53 19.46
N PRO A 70 -2.23 19.88 20.25
CA PRO A 70 -1.60 21.19 20.24
C PRO A 70 -0.94 21.61 18.92
N VAL A 71 -0.65 20.66 18.02
CA VAL A 71 0.00 20.92 16.74
C VAL A 71 -0.72 20.19 15.60
N ALA A 72 -0.79 20.83 14.44
CA ALA A 72 -1.32 20.18 13.26
C ALA A 72 -0.47 18.94 12.93
N VAL A 73 -1.08 17.77 13.01
CA VAL A 73 -0.45 16.53 12.55
C VAL A 73 -0.45 16.58 11.03
N LYS A 74 0.64 17.11 10.48
CA LYS A 74 0.78 17.25 9.04
C LYS A 74 0.70 15.87 8.38
N GLY A 75 -0.31 15.75 7.60
CA GLY A 75 -0.31 15.12 6.31
C GLY A 75 -0.10 13.64 6.27
N LEU A 76 -0.84 13.10 5.43
CA LEU A 76 -0.67 11.82 4.79
C LEU A 76 0.79 11.63 4.36
N PHE A 77 1.43 10.62 4.92
CA PHE A 77 2.68 10.14 4.35
C PHE A 77 2.42 9.82 2.87
N ARG A 78 3.17 10.48 1.99
CA ARG A 78 3.15 10.16 0.57
C ARG A 78 4.11 9.00 0.33
N PRO A 79 3.63 7.81 -0.09
CA PRO A 79 4.51 6.71 -0.42
C PRO A 79 5.40 7.08 -1.60
N HIS A 80 6.60 6.50 -1.64
CA HIS A 80 7.48 6.65 -2.80
C HIS A 80 6.91 5.87 -3.98
N TYR A 81 6.78 6.53 -5.12
CA TYR A 81 6.52 5.85 -6.40
C TYR A 81 7.83 5.41 -7.02
N VAL A 82 7.97 4.13 -7.26
CA VAL A 82 9.18 3.55 -7.86
C VAL A 82 9.07 3.64 -9.38
N ALA A 83 9.89 4.50 -10.00
CA ALA A 83 9.98 4.58 -11.44
C ALA A 83 10.57 3.27 -12.02
N TRP A 84 10.24 2.94 -13.28
CA TRP A 84 10.74 1.71 -13.89
C TRP A 84 12.28 1.62 -13.87
N SER A 85 12.97 2.71 -14.19
CA SER A 85 14.43 2.78 -14.11
C SER A 85 15.00 2.59 -12.70
N GLU A 86 14.29 3.04 -11.66
CA GLU A 86 14.65 2.78 -10.25
C GLU A 86 14.48 1.30 -9.92
N GLN A 87 13.37 0.70 -10.34
CA GLN A 87 13.12 -0.73 -10.15
C GLN A 87 14.20 -1.58 -10.78
N GLN A 88 14.56 -1.32 -12.04
CA GLN A 88 15.64 -2.03 -12.74
C GLN A 88 16.98 -1.94 -11.99
N ARG A 89 17.33 -0.75 -11.47
CA ARG A 89 18.55 -0.57 -10.67
C ARG A 89 18.49 -1.35 -9.35
N ILE A 90 17.34 -1.34 -8.67
CA ILE A 90 17.13 -2.10 -7.44
C ILE A 90 17.30 -3.61 -7.71
N GLU A 91 16.69 -4.09 -8.78
CA GLU A 91 16.78 -5.49 -9.19
C GLU A 91 18.22 -5.90 -9.56
N ALA A 92 18.96 -5.06 -10.27
CA ALA A 92 20.34 -5.32 -10.67
C ALA A 92 21.29 -5.43 -9.46
N HIS A 93 21.04 -4.68 -8.37
CA HIS A 93 21.92 -4.62 -7.20
C HIS A 93 21.42 -5.43 -5.99
N GLY A 94 20.22 -5.99 -6.07
CA GLY A 94 19.63 -6.81 -5.02
C GLY A 94 20.02 -8.30 -5.14
N PRO A 95 20.07 -9.02 -4.00
CA PRO A 95 20.17 -10.47 -4.05
C PRO A 95 18.90 -11.08 -4.67
N GLN A 96 18.99 -12.31 -5.19
CA GLN A 96 17.94 -12.94 -5.99
C GLN A 96 16.57 -12.94 -5.27
N HIS A 97 16.50 -13.35 -3.99
CA HIS A 97 15.25 -13.34 -3.23
C HIS A 97 14.60 -11.95 -3.13
N LEU A 98 15.42 -10.89 -3.00
CA LEU A 98 14.90 -9.51 -2.93
C LEU A 98 14.45 -9.01 -4.31
N ARG A 99 15.14 -9.38 -5.38
CA ARG A 99 14.71 -9.13 -6.76
C ARG A 99 13.34 -9.75 -7.03
N ASN A 100 13.16 -11.01 -6.64
CA ASN A 100 11.89 -11.70 -6.78
C ASN A 100 10.78 -11.01 -5.96
N ILE A 101 11.06 -10.58 -4.72
CA ILE A 101 10.12 -9.81 -3.89
C ILE A 101 9.69 -8.51 -4.60
N VAL A 102 10.64 -7.75 -5.14
CA VAL A 102 10.34 -6.49 -5.83
C VAL A 102 9.39 -6.75 -6.99
N ARG A 103 9.71 -7.71 -7.86
CA ARG A 103 8.88 -8.08 -9.01
C ARG A 103 7.49 -8.52 -8.56
N ILE A 104 7.40 -9.48 -7.65
CA ILE A 104 6.09 -10.01 -7.21
C ILE A 104 5.23 -8.88 -6.62
N ILE A 105 5.76 -8.02 -5.76
CA ILE A 105 4.94 -6.96 -5.15
C ILE A 105 4.51 -5.91 -6.16
N THR A 106 5.38 -5.51 -7.09
CA THR A 106 5.03 -4.51 -8.11
C THR A 106 4.08 -5.02 -9.17
N GLU A 107 3.89 -6.35 -9.27
CA GLU A 107 3.00 -7.02 -10.22
C GLU A 107 1.71 -7.56 -9.60
N THR A 108 1.64 -7.70 -8.25
CA THR A 108 0.49 -8.31 -7.57
C THR A 108 -0.08 -7.45 -6.45
N GLY A 109 0.68 -6.46 -5.99
CA GLY A 109 0.31 -5.65 -4.85
C GLY A 109 0.22 -6.41 -3.51
N LEU A 110 0.84 -7.57 -3.37
CA LEU A 110 0.86 -8.33 -2.11
C LEU A 110 1.48 -7.53 -0.96
N ARG A 111 0.93 -7.70 0.26
CA ARG A 111 1.53 -7.17 1.49
C ARG A 111 2.75 -8.00 1.84
N ILE A 112 3.91 -7.35 1.99
CA ILE A 112 5.17 -8.06 2.12
C ILE A 112 5.24 -8.99 3.33
N TYR A 113 4.90 -8.52 4.52
CA TYR A 113 5.07 -9.30 5.76
C TYR A 113 3.83 -10.08 6.17
N GLU A 114 2.66 -9.67 5.69
CA GLU A 114 1.40 -10.31 6.00
C GLU A 114 1.00 -11.39 4.98
N GLU A 115 1.43 -11.23 3.71
CA GLU A 115 1.00 -12.13 2.63
C GLU A 115 2.18 -12.82 1.91
N LEU A 116 3.20 -12.05 1.49
CA LEU A 116 4.24 -12.60 0.63
C LEU A 116 5.30 -13.41 1.38
N THR A 117 5.89 -12.87 2.47
CA THR A 117 6.96 -13.61 3.16
C THR A 117 6.46 -14.84 3.93
N PRO A 118 5.23 -14.88 4.52
CA PRO A 118 4.68 -16.09 5.11
C PRO A 118 4.06 -17.07 4.10
N MET A 119 4.07 -16.74 2.80
CA MET A 119 3.45 -17.57 1.76
C MET A 119 4.09 -18.96 1.70
N ARG A 120 3.25 -19.98 1.67
CA ARG A 120 3.68 -21.36 1.45
C ARG A 120 3.73 -21.67 -0.05
N LYS A 121 4.58 -22.59 -0.46
CA LYS A 121 4.73 -23.00 -1.87
C LYS A 121 3.44 -23.55 -2.47
N ASN A 122 2.65 -24.28 -1.69
CA ASN A 122 1.36 -24.83 -2.12
C ASN A 122 0.25 -23.79 -2.33
N GLN A 123 0.49 -22.53 -1.94
CA GLN A 123 -0.42 -21.43 -2.25
C GLN A 123 -0.17 -20.80 -3.63
N VAL A 124 0.90 -21.20 -4.30
CA VAL A 124 1.30 -20.65 -5.61
C VAL A 124 0.93 -21.66 -6.70
N ASP A 125 -0.11 -21.34 -7.46
CA ASP A 125 -0.52 -22.13 -8.64
C ASP A 125 0.07 -21.46 -9.90
N LEU A 126 1.18 -22.05 -10.38
CA LEU A 126 1.85 -21.54 -11.57
C LEU A 126 1.19 -22.01 -12.88
N GLN A 127 0.33 -23.04 -12.82
CA GLN A 127 -0.39 -23.54 -14.01
C GLN A 127 -1.57 -22.63 -14.32
N ASN A 128 -2.33 -22.26 -13.28
CA ASN A 128 -3.48 -21.36 -13.40
C ASN A 128 -3.11 -19.89 -13.18
N ALA A 129 -1.83 -19.58 -12.96
CA ALA A 129 -1.28 -18.23 -12.84
C ALA A 129 -1.93 -17.39 -11.72
N PHE A 130 -2.09 -17.96 -10.53
CA PHE A 130 -2.55 -17.22 -9.35
C PHE A 130 -1.84 -17.65 -8.07
N VAL A 131 -1.98 -16.85 -7.01
CA VAL A 131 -1.63 -17.22 -5.64
C VAL A 131 -2.86 -17.13 -4.75
N TRP A 132 -3.02 -18.11 -3.88
CA TRP A 132 -4.08 -18.16 -2.88
C TRP A 132 -3.65 -17.52 -1.56
N ILE A 133 -4.44 -16.58 -1.06
CA ILE A 133 -4.25 -15.93 0.24
C ILE A 133 -5.34 -16.45 1.18
N PRO A 134 -5.03 -17.41 2.07
CA PRO A 134 -6.04 -18.09 2.91
C PRO A 134 -6.45 -17.27 4.12
N ASP A 135 -5.62 -16.32 4.56
CA ASP A 135 -5.84 -15.51 5.76
C ASP A 135 -5.39 -14.06 5.56
N SER A 136 -6.13 -13.15 6.13
CA SER A 136 -5.82 -11.72 6.09
C SER A 136 -6.43 -11.00 7.29
N LYS A 137 -5.83 -9.86 7.62
CA LYS A 137 -6.33 -8.93 8.66
C LYS A 137 -7.80 -8.52 8.46
N THR A 138 -8.32 -8.59 7.25
CA THR A 138 -9.70 -8.24 6.89
C THR A 138 -10.30 -9.34 6.01
N PRO A 139 -11.61 -9.63 6.09
CA PRO A 139 -12.26 -10.63 5.25
C PRO A 139 -11.98 -10.47 3.76
N ASN A 140 -11.93 -9.25 3.28
CA ASN A 140 -11.63 -8.94 1.86
C ASN A 140 -10.17 -9.25 1.47
N GLY A 141 -9.33 -9.66 2.40
CA GLY A 141 -7.96 -10.04 2.12
C GLY A 141 -7.78 -11.49 1.71
N ILE A 142 -8.77 -12.36 2.00
CA ILE A 142 -8.81 -13.75 1.53
C ILE A 142 -9.17 -13.70 0.05
N ALA A 143 -8.27 -14.14 -0.82
CA ALA A 143 -8.49 -14.02 -2.25
C ALA A 143 -7.49 -14.82 -3.08
N GLU A 144 -7.88 -15.12 -4.30
CA GLU A 144 -6.98 -15.47 -5.39
C GLU A 144 -6.42 -14.19 -6.00
N VAL A 145 -5.09 -14.15 -6.16
CA VAL A 145 -4.39 -13.01 -6.76
C VAL A 145 -3.73 -13.45 -8.05
N PRO A 146 -4.16 -12.91 -9.20
CA PRO A 146 -3.60 -13.29 -10.49
C PRO A 146 -2.14 -12.87 -10.61
N LEU A 147 -1.36 -13.69 -11.33
CA LEU A 147 0.05 -13.45 -11.61
C LEU A 147 0.25 -13.02 -13.05
N THR A 148 0.99 -11.94 -13.26
CA THR A 148 1.51 -11.59 -14.58
C THR A 148 2.66 -12.52 -14.97
N SER A 149 3.07 -12.52 -16.24
CA SER A 149 4.24 -13.28 -16.70
C SER A 149 5.50 -13.01 -15.86
N LEU A 150 5.76 -11.75 -15.53
CA LEU A 150 6.89 -11.35 -14.69
C LEU A 150 6.78 -11.88 -13.24
N ALA A 151 5.56 -11.90 -12.69
CA ALA A 151 5.33 -12.48 -11.36
C ALA A 151 5.49 -14.01 -11.36
N ILE A 152 5.07 -14.69 -12.44
CA ILE A 152 5.27 -16.13 -12.63
C ILE A 152 6.78 -16.45 -12.68
N GLU A 153 7.53 -15.73 -13.50
CA GLU A 153 8.98 -15.91 -13.61
C GLU A 153 9.68 -15.68 -12.26
N ALA A 154 9.31 -14.62 -11.55
CA ALA A 154 9.86 -14.33 -10.24
C ALA A 154 9.50 -15.40 -9.20
N SER A 155 8.28 -15.95 -9.27
CA SER A 155 7.84 -17.03 -8.38
C SER A 155 8.55 -18.34 -8.68
N LYS A 156 8.72 -18.72 -9.96
CA LYS A 156 9.54 -19.87 -10.38
C LYS A 156 10.97 -19.73 -9.89
N SER A 157 11.59 -18.56 -10.14
CA SER A 157 12.93 -18.26 -9.67
C SER A 157 13.06 -18.34 -8.15
N GLN A 158 12.04 -17.90 -7.42
CA GLN A 158 12.02 -17.97 -5.96
C GLN A 158 11.86 -19.40 -5.47
N MET A 159 11.00 -20.19 -6.08
CA MET A 159 10.86 -21.63 -5.76
C MET A 159 12.16 -22.39 -5.90
N ALA A 160 12.92 -22.12 -6.97
CA ALA A 160 14.19 -22.76 -7.22
C ALA A 160 15.26 -22.51 -6.14
N ILE A 161 15.20 -21.34 -5.47
CA ILE A 161 16.18 -20.98 -4.42
C ILE A 161 15.65 -21.18 -2.99
N SER A 162 14.38 -21.56 -2.81
CA SER A 162 13.77 -21.67 -1.49
C SER A 162 14.04 -23.00 -0.77
N GLY A 163 14.74 -23.95 -1.41
CA GLY A 163 15.03 -25.27 -0.82
C GLY A 163 13.76 -26.13 -0.60
N GLU A 164 13.86 -27.16 0.23
CA GLU A 164 12.79 -28.15 0.41
C GLU A 164 11.68 -27.74 1.39
N GLY A 165 11.90 -26.71 2.21
CA GLY A 165 10.93 -26.24 3.20
C GLY A 165 9.59 -25.77 2.61
N PRO A 166 8.54 -25.64 3.45
CA PRO A 166 7.18 -25.32 2.99
C PRO A 166 7.01 -23.87 2.56
N PHE A 167 7.88 -22.95 2.99
CA PHE A 167 7.75 -21.53 2.71
C PHE A 167 8.44 -21.11 1.41
N LEU A 168 7.83 -20.18 0.69
CA LEU A 168 8.41 -19.58 -0.50
C LEU A 168 9.64 -18.71 -0.14
N TYR A 169 9.62 -18.07 1.02
CA TYR A 169 10.71 -17.25 1.56
C TYR A 169 11.16 -17.78 2.93
N PRO A 170 11.90 -18.91 2.96
CA PRO A 170 12.38 -19.49 4.21
C PRO A 170 13.43 -18.59 4.88
N ILE A 171 13.62 -18.76 6.18
CA ILE A 171 14.71 -18.15 6.93
C ILE A 171 15.83 -19.18 7.13
N ASN A 172 17.07 -18.82 6.83
CA ASN A 172 18.21 -19.76 6.89
C ASN A 172 18.46 -20.35 8.29
N ARG A 173 18.07 -19.63 9.35
CA ARG A 173 18.29 -20.06 10.75
C ARG A 173 17.22 -21.04 11.25
N ASN A 174 16.08 -21.11 10.60
CA ASN A 174 14.98 -21.99 10.95
C ASN A 174 14.21 -22.36 9.66
N PRO A 175 14.47 -23.55 9.09
CA PRO A 175 13.76 -24.00 7.88
C PRO A 175 12.25 -24.09 8.02
N SER A 176 11.73 -24.23 9.24
CA SER A 176 10.31 -24.22 9.55
C SER A 176 9.74 -22.80 9.68
N GLY A 177 10.54 -21.76 9.49
CA GLY A 177 10.16 -20.37 9.58
C GLY A 177 10.26 -19.64 8.25
N HIS A 178 9.61 -18.49 8.17
CA HIS A 178 9.67 -17.60 7.01
C HIS A 178 10.41 -16.30 7.33
N GLN A 179 10.79 -15.55 6.28
CA GLN A 179 11.50 -14.29 6.38
C GLN A 179 10.64 -13.20 7.03
N THR A 180 11.09 -12.66 8.16
CA THR A 180 10.37 -11.63 8.92
C THR A 180 11.03 -10.24 8.87
N ALA A 181 12.26 -10.14 8.41
CA ALA A 181 13.04 -8.90 8.45
C ALA A 181 13.89 -8.68 7.21
N LEU A 182 13.44 -7.80 6.34
CA LEU A 182 14.14 -7.43 5.11
C LEU A 182 14.78 -6.02 5.16
N LYS A 183 14.59 -5.28 6.27
CA LYS A 183 15.00 -3.88 6.39
C LYS A 183 16.48 -3.65 6.11
N THR A 184 17.35 -4.53 6.60
CA THR A 184 18.81 -4.39 6.44
C THR A 184 19.25 -4.64 4.99
N VAL A 185 18.78 -5.73 4.38
CA VAL A 185 19.09 -6.04 2.99
C VAL A 185 18.49 -4.99 2.05
N TRP A 186 17.28 -4.52 2.32
CA TRP A 186 16.63 -3.46 1.57
C TRP A 186 17.45 -2.17 1.56
N LYS A 187 17.84 -1.66 2.74
CA LYS A 187 18.69 -0.47 2.86
C LYS A 187 20.03 -0.60 2.11
N LYS A 188 20.69 -1.76 2.22
CA LYS A 188 21.95 -2.02 1.52
C LYS A 188 21.75 -2.01 -0.01
N THR A 189 20.67 -2.62 -0.50
CA THR A 189 20.34 -2.66 -1.92
C THR A 189 20.03 -1.27 -2.47
N LEU A 190 19.18 -0.49 -1.82
CA LEU A 190 18.89 0.89 -2.24
C LEU A 190 20.14 1.75 -2.32
N ARG A 191 21.07 1.63 -1.35
CA ARG A 191 22.34 2.35 -1.36
C ARG A 191 23.22 1.96 -2.55
N ARG A 192 23.33 0.66 -2.87
CA ARG A 192 24.06 0.17 -4.04
C ARG A 192 23.45 0.64 -5.35
N ALA A 193 22.12 0.61 -5.43
CA ALA A 193 21.34 1.05 -6.58
C ALA A 193 21.34 2.58 -6.76
N LYS A 194 21.90 3.35 -5.82
CA LYS A 194 21.86 4.81 -5.78
C LYS A 194 20.41 5.35 -5.83
N VAL A 195 19.51 4.67 -5.11
CA VAL A 195 18.10 5.06 -4.97
C VAL A 195 17.87 5.58 -3.55
N PRO A 196 17.21 6.75 -3.38
CA PRO A 196 16.86 7.26 -2.06
C PRO A 196 16.09 6.24 -1.23
N TYR A 197 16.28 6.26 0.10
CA TYR A 197 15.59 5.32 0.96
C TYR A 197 14.08 5.55 0.97
N PHE A 198 13.34 4.47 0.70
CA PHE A 198 11.90 4.39 0.90
C PHE A 198 11.55 3.04 1.55
N ARG A 199 10.31 2.89 2.02
CA ARG A 199 9.88 1.64 2.66
C ARG A 199 9.59 0.59 1.60
N ILE A 200 9.99 -0.65 1.83
CA ILE A 200 9.69 -1.76 0.92
C ILE A 200 8.15 -1.92 0.68
N TYR A 201 7.33 -1.51 1.65
CA TYR A 201 5.86 -1.47 1.51
C TYR A 201 5.38 -0.51 0.41
N ASP A 202 6.18 0.49 0.05
CA ASP A 202 5.81 1.47 -0.98
C ASP A 202 5.81 0.86 -2.40
N LEU A 203 6.38 -0.35 -2.58
CA LEU A 203 6.24 -1.14 -3.81
C LEU A 203 4.77 -1.47 -4.12
N ARG A 204 3.97 -1.77 -3.10
CA ARG A 204 2.52 -1.99 -3.25
C ARG A 204 1.79 -0.72 -3.70
N SER A 205 2.23 0.45 -3.23
CA SER A 205 1.72 1.74 -3.71
C SER A 205 2.08 2.00 -5.17
N THR A 206 3.26 1.53 -5.59
CA THR A 206 3.69 1.59 -6.98
C THR A 206 2.79 0.77 -7.88
N TYR A 207 2.43 -0.47 -7.48
CA TYR A 207 1.45 -1.30 -8.17
C TYR A 207 0.11 -0.56 -8.35
N ALA A 208 -0.45 -0.04 -7.26
CA ALA A 208 -1.71 0.73 -7.30
C ALA A 208 -1.65 1.90 -8.27
N THR A 209 -0.55 2.67 -8.21
CA THR A 209 -0.37 3.85 -9.09
C THR A 209 -0.21 3.44 -10.55
N ARG A 210 0.46 2.31 -10.85
CA ARG A 210 0.61 1.80 -12.22
C ARG A 210 -0.73 1.36 -12.81
N LEU A 211 -1.57 0.68 -12.04
CA LEU A 211 -2.92 0.29 -12.48
C LEU A 211 -3.78 1.51 -12.79
N SER A 212 -3.83 2.49 -11.87
CA SER A 212 -4.58 3.73 -12.10
C SER A 212 -4.05 4.51 -13.31
N ALA A 213 -2.73 4.57 -13.50
CA ALA A 213 -2.12 5.19 -14.67
C ALA A 213 -2.43 4.45 -15.97
N GLY A 214 -2.62 3.14 -15.90
CA GLY A 214 -3.08 2.28 -17.00
C GLY A 214 -4.57 2.40 -17.32
N GLY A 215 -5.32 3.22 -16.56
CA GLY A 215 -6.76 3.44 -16.79
C GLY A 215 -7.66 2.42 -16.10
N VAL A 216 -7.14 1.60 -15.20
CA VAL A 216 -7.96 0.67 -14.40
C VAL A 216 -8.80 1.48 -13.40
N ALA A 217 -10.11 1.24 -13.37
CA ALA A 217 -11.02 1.93 -12.47
C ALA A 217 -10.64 1.74 -10.99
N ASP A 218 -10.81 2.80 -10.19
CA ASP A 218 -10.39 2.83 -8.77
C ASP A 218 -11.03 1.72 -7.94
N GLU A 219 -12.27 1.33 -8.25
CA GLU A 219 -12.98 0.24 -7.59
C GLU A 219 -12.27 -1.10 -7.81
N TRP A 220 -11.83 -1.36 -9.03
CA TRP A 220 -11.10 -2.57 -9.40
C TRP A 220 -9.71 -2.59 -8.75
N VAL A 221 -9.00 -1.46 -8.79
CA VAL A 221 -7.69 -1.35 -8.11
C VAL A 221 -7.84 -1.59 -6.60
N THR A 222 -8.91 -1.07 -5.99
CA THR A 222 -9.22 -1.30 -4.57
C THR A 222 -9.46 -2.78 -4.27
N GLN A 223 -10.21 -3.47 -5.14
CA GLN A 223 -10.44 -4.92 -5.03
C GLN A 223 -9.14 -5.72 -5.24
N MET A 224 -8.35 -5.40 -6.26
CA MET A 224 -7.06 -6.05 -6.52
C MET A 224 -6.06 -5.84 -5.37
N LEU A 225 -6.13 -4.71 -4.69
CA LEU A 225 -5.38 -4.45 -3.47
C LEU A 225 -6.02 -5.09 -2.22
N ARG A 226 -7.19 -5.68 -2.33
CA ARG A 226 -7.91 -6.29 -1.20
C ARG A 226 -8.08 -5.32 -0.03
N GLN A 227 -8.48 -4.09 -0.36
CA GLN A 227 -8.74 -3.02 0.60
C GLN A 227 -10.25 -2.79 0.73
N SER A 228 -10.73 -2.62 1.97
CA SER A 228 -12.13 -2.32 2.24
C SER A 228 -12.46 -0.82 2.17
N ASP A 229 -11.45 0.05 2.18
CA ASP A 229 -11.62 1.50 2.25
C ASP A 229 -10.97 2.20 1.06
N ALA A 230 -11.82 2.77 0.19
CA ALA A 230 -11.40 3.56 -0.96
C ALA A 230 -10.59 4.83 -0.55
N GLN A 231 -10.81 5.36 0.65
CA GLN A 231 -10.01 6.48 1.16
C GLN A 231 -8.55 6.11 1.42
N VAL A 232 -8.30 4.86 1.81
CA VAL A 232 -6.93 4.34 1.95
C VAL A 232 -6.27 4.24 0.58
N PHE A 233 -7.01 3.83 -0.46
CA PHE A 233 -6.53 3.77 -1.84
C PHE A 233 -6.06 5.15 -2.35
N LYS A 234 -6.83 6.22 -2.13
CA LYS A 234 -6.45 7.60 -2.53
C LYS A 234 -5.09 8.06 -1.98
N LYS A 235 -4.61 7.44 -0.89
CA LYS A 235 -3.28 7.70 -0.33
C LYS A 235 -2.15 7.01 -1.10
N TYR A 236 -2.45 5.92 -1.78
CA TYR A 236 -1.48 5.09 -2.49
C TYR A 236 -1.48 5.36 -3.99
N SER A 237 -2.63 5.71 -4.57
CA SER A 237 -2.74 6.09 -5.98
C SER A 237 -2.39 7.56 -6.16
N GLN A 238 -1.11 7.84 -6.46
CA GLN A 238 -0.63 9.21 -6.68
C GLN A 238 -0.07 9.36 -8.09
N MET A 239 -0.90 9.84 -8.99
CA MET A 239 -0.46 10.16 -10.34
C MET A 239 0.55 11.30 -10.32
N LYS A 240 1.73 11.08 -10.92
CA LYS A 240 2.71 12.12 -11.22
C LYS A 240 2.18 13.03 -12.34
N LEU A 241 2.77 14.22 -12.48
CA LEU A 241 2.37 15.20 -13.51
C LEU A 241 2.37 14.60 -14.92
N GLN A 242 3.35 13.77 -15.24
CA GLN A 242 3.44 13.09 -16.54
C GLN A 242 2.24 12.17 -16.79
N MET A 243 1.86 11.34 -15.81
CA MET A 243 0.68 10.47 -15.91
C MET A 243 -0.61 11.25 -16.09
N LYS A 244 -0.73 12.44 -15.45
CA LYS A 244 -1.87 13.34 -15.64
C LYS A 244 -1.92 13.90 -17.06
N ARG A 245 -0.76 14.24 -17.65
CA ARG A 245 -0.67 14.69 -19.04
C ARG A 245 -1.10 13.60 -20.01
N GLU A 246 -0.59 12.37 -19.84
CA GLU A 246 -0.98 11.21 -20.65
C GLU A 246 -2.48 10.91 -20.54
N ALA A 247 -3.07 11.07 -19.34
CA ALA A 247 -4.51 10.94 -19.15
C ALA A 247 -5.29 12.05 -19.91
N LEU A 248 -4.77 13.28 -19.94
CA LEU A 248 -5.38 14.38 -20.67
C LEU A 248 -5.32 14.18 -22.20
N GLU A 249 -4.32 13.48 -22.72
CA GLU A 249 -4.25 13.12 -24.14
C GLU A 249 -5.39 12.20 -24.57
N LYS A 250 -5.93 11.41 -23.65
CA LYS A 250 -7.09 10.51 -23.86
C LYS A 250 -8.44 11.24 -23.75
N LEU A 251 -8.45 12.55 -23.51
CA LEU A 251 -9.67 13.33 -23.34
C LEU A 251 -10.47 13.35 -24.65
N ASN A 252 -11.64 12.72 -24.64
CA ASN A 252 -12.55 12.73 -25.78
C ASN A 252 -13.39 14.02 -25.76
N ARG A 253 -13.02 14.99 -26.59
CA ARG A 253 -13.72 16.28 -26.71
C ARG A 253 -15.11 16.17 -27.37
N ARG A 254 -15.40 15.04 -28.01
CA ARG A 254 -16.68 14.75 -28.65
C ARG A 254 -17.50 13.71 -27.88
N ALA A 255 -17.16 13.48 -26.64
CA ALA A 255 -17.93 12.58 -25.80
C ALA A 255 -19.39 13.08 -25.73
N ASN A 256 -20.34 12.20 -26.00
CA ASN A 256 -21.78 12.48 -26.04
C ASN A 256 -22.24 13.37 -27.23
N GLU A 257 -21.36 13.68 -28.20
CA GLU A 257 -21.83 14.23 -29.46
C GLU A 257 -22.36 13.11 -30.35
N MET A 258 -23.55 13.26 -30.88
CA MET A 258 -24.06 12.35 -31.92
C MET A 258 -23.17 12.48 -33.15
N ALA A 259 -22.68 11.39 -33.70
CA ALA A 259 -22.00 11.41 -34.98
C ALA A 259 -22.97 12.02 -36.01
N PRO A 260 -22.53 12.97 -36.85
CA PRO A 260 -23.38 13.49 -37.93
C PRO A 260 -23.84 12.31 -38.78
N VAL A 261 -25.15 12.15 -38.90
CA VAL A 261 -25.73 11.13 -39.78
C VAL A 261 -25.19 11.47 -41.17
N ALA A 262 -24.46 10.54 -41.78
CA ALA A 262 -23.95 10.74 -43.16
C ALA A 262 -25.13 11.06 -44.07
N ALA A 263 -25.08 12.19 -44.78
CA ALA A 263 -26.16 12.67 -45.63
C ALA A 263 -26.54 11.73 -46.78
N ASP A 264 -25.76 10.67 -46.99
CA ASP A 264 -25.96 9.69 -48.07
C ASP A 264 -27.06 8.64 -47.80
N VAL A 265 -27.72 8.62 -46.64
CA VAL A 265 -28.79 7.65 -46.36
C VAL A 265 -30.19 8.21 -46.73
N LEU A 266 -30.30 9.48 -47.10
CA LEU A 266 -31.58 10.13 -47.46
C LEU A 266 -31.84 10.20 -48.99
N ALA A 267 -30.99 9.61 -49.83
CA ALA A 267 -31.18 9.56 -51.26
C ALA A 267 -31.55 8.16 -51.79
N ALA A 268 -32.48 7.49 -51.12
CA ALA A 268 -33.16 6.34 -51.74
C ALA A 268 -34.37 6.88 -52.53
N PRO A 269 -34.48 6.65 -53.86
CA PRO A 269 -35.63 7.09 -54.61
C PRO A 269 -36.88 6.37 -54.14
N LEU A 270 -37.94 7.13 -53.87
CA LEU A 270 -39.29 6.62 -53.63
C LEU A 270 -39.71 5.78 -54.82
N CYS A 271 -39.83 4.44 -54.62
CA CYS A 271 -40.52 3.59 -55.61
C CYS A 271 -41.97 4.05 -55.75
N THR A 272 -42.30 4.66 -56.89
CA THR A 272 -43.67 4.90 -57.31
C THR A 272 -44.31 3.56 -57.64
N VAL A 273 -45.23 3.14 -56.79
CA VAL A 273 -46.12 2.01 -57.10
C VAL A 273 -47.23 2.52 -58.05
N THR A 274 -47.15 2.16 -59.33
CA THR A 274 -48.25 2.35 -60.27
C THR A 274 -49.26 1.25 -60.05
N VAL A 275 -50.47 1.62 -59.58
CA VAL A 275 -51.61 0.71 -59.52
C VAL A 275 -52.23 0.67 -60.94
N GLN A 276 -52.31 -0.50 -61.52
CA GLN A 276 -53.26 -0.84 -62.60
C GLN A 276 -54.52 -1.46 -62.02
#